data_2dd3fe12e3ef2898f9ee8c46aa6f8498
#
_entry.id   2dd3fe12e3ef2898f9ee8c46aa6f8498
#
_cell.length_a   1.000
_cell.length_b   1.000
_cell.length_c   1.000
_cell.angle_alpha   90.00
_cell.angle_beta   90.00
_cell.angle_gamma   90.00
#
_symmetry.space_group_name_H-M   'P 1'
#
loop_
_entity.id
_entity.type
_entity.pdbx_description
1 polymer ?
#
loop_
_entity_poly.entity_id
_entity_poly.type
_entity_poly.pdbx_seq_one_letter_code
_entity_poly.pdbx_strand_id
1 'polypeptide(L)'
;MSVDASLLVDGDEWNELVEESTQTTPFHRYEALEVMADHADATLYPFVGYKGQEPVGVFPLFSVSKWPFRTSFSPPPDLKIPYLGPAQLSNGQVKQRKSERRHSDFIDAVMEQVDEEISPHYTHVRTSTEYSDPRPLIWNDFTPTPSYTYVVDLTPDIDDVFMSFSGDIRRNVRRAEDELQYELEEGGPTEVEQVISHVKDRHDEQNVSYNVTPGFARDLYRSLPDGCIRVYTCESEGRFLGGQITLEDDRTLYSWQTVADLDSDVPATDLIDWEVMQRAKSRGIERVDLIGANNPRLCQYKSKFNPEVRTHYSLEANGKIVGVFKSLYQRLI
;
A
#
# COMPACT_ATOMS: atom_id res chain seq x y z
N MET A 1 27.91 2.15 18.82
CA MET A 1 27.43 3.34 18.13
C MET A 1 25.92 3.26 18.13
N SER A 2 25.25 4.34 18.54
CA SER A 2 23.81 4.56 18.43
C SER A 2 23.42 4.63 16.94
N VAL A 3 22.16 4.53 16.67
CA VAL A 3 21.57 4.94 15.38
C VAL A 3 21.18 6.39 15.52
N ASP A 4 21.46 7.20 14.53
CA ASP A 4 21.03 8.58 14.42
C ASP A 4 20.04 8.67 13.24
N ALA A 5 19.03 9.55 13.30
CA ALA A 5 18.09 9.75 12.20
C ALA A 5 18.23 11.15 11.62
N SER A 6 18.07 11.27 10.29
CA SER A 6 18.05 12.54 9.59
C SER A 6 17.10 12.50 8.38
N LEU A 7 16.75 13.68 7.86
CA LEU A 7 15.97 13.78 6.64
C LEU A 7 16.87 13.59 5.41
N LEU A 8 16.42 12.79 4.46
CA LEU A 8 17.05 12.60 3.16
C LEU A 8 16.12 13.13 2.07
N VAL A 9 16.47 14.30 1.52
CA VAL A 9 15.67 14.98 0.50
C VAL A 9 16.18 14.76 -0.93
N ASP A 10 17.23 13.98 -1.10
CA ASP A 10 17.71 13.54 -2.41
C ASP A 10 16.90 12.31 -2.83
N GLY A 11 16.08 12.46 -3.86
CA GLY A 11 15.18 11.40 -4.33
C GLY A 11 15.90 10.19 -4.92
N ASP A 12 17.02 10.40 -5.59
CA ASP A 12 17.81 9.31 -6.17
C ASP A 12 18.45 8.47 -5.07
N GLU A 13 19.10 9.12 -4.09
CA GLU A 13 19.69 8.44 -2.93
C GLU A 13 18.61 7.72 -2.08
N TRP A 14 17.43 8.34 -1.91
CA TRP A 14 16.32 7.70 -1.24
C TRP A 14 15.84 6.43 -1.97
N ASN A 15 15.70 6.50 -3.30
CA ASN A 15 15.23 5.36 -4.09
C ASN A 15 16.24 4.20 -4.09
N GLU A 16 17.55 4.47 -4.06
CA GLU A 16 18.57 3.43 -3.85
C GLU A 16 18.33 2.68 -2.52
N LEU A 17 18.04 3.40 -1.44
CA LEU A 17 17.72 2.76 -0.15
C LEU A 17 16.41 1.97 -0.18
N VAL A 18 15.39 2.47 -0.88
CA VAL A 18 14.11 1.78 -1.06
C VAL A 18 14.30 0.44 -1.78
N GLU A 19 15.15 0.38 -2.79
CA GLU A 19 15.46 -0.83 -3.56
C GLU A 19 16.27 -1.87 -2.75
N GLU A 20 17.03 -1.45 -1.74
CA GLU A 20 17.76 -2.37 -0.84
C GLU A 20 16.85 -3.08 0.18
N SER A 21 15.60 -2.66 0.33
CA SER A 21 14.68 -3.21 1.33
C SER A 21 13.62 -4.13 0.74
N THR A 22 13.42 -5.28 1.35
CA THR A 22 12.30 -6.17 1.02
C THR A 22 10.98 -5.78 1.72
N GLN A 23 11.01 -4.74 2.56
CA GLN A 23 9.84 -4.27 3.33
C GLN A 23 9.16 -3.06 2.68
N THR A 24 9.78 -2.47 1.67
CA THR A 24 9.24 -1.36 0.90
C THR A 24 8.17 -1.84 -0.09
N THR A 25 7.43 -0.90 -0.63
CA THR A 25 6.45 -1.06 -1.70
C THR A 25 6.67 0.06 -2.72
N PRO A 26 6.07 0.02 -3.91
CA PRO A 26 6.18 1.13 -4.87
C PRO A 26 5.79 2.50 -4.31
N PHE A 27 4.94 2.53 -3.27
CA PHE A 27 4.55 3.76 -2.58
C PHE A 27 5.67 4.39 -1.73
N HIS A 28 6.78 3.68 -1.47
CA HIS A 28 7.94 4.24 -0.79
C HIS A 28 8.89 5.00 -1.72
N ARG A 29 8.72 4.90 -3.04
CA ARG A 29 9.54 5.67 -3.98
C ARG A 29 9.34 7.17 -3.77
N TYR A 30 10.41 7.93 -3.92
CA TYR A 30 10.41 9.38 -3.62
C TYR A 30 9.38 10.13 -4.45
N GLU A 31 9.23 9.77 -5.72
CA GLU A 31 8.26 10.36 -6.64
C GLU A 31 6.81 10.13 -6.16
N ALA A 32 6.53 8.95 -5.60
CA ALA A 32 5.22 8.66 -5.01
C ALA A 32 4.98 9.45 -3.73
N LEU A 33 6.04 9.65 -2.91
CA LEU A 33 5.95 10.43 -1.69
C LEU A 33 5.67 11.91 -1.99
N GLU A 34 6.31 12.50 -3.00
CA GLU A 34 6.05 13.88 -3.43
C GLU A 34 4.61 14.06 -3.92
N VAL A 35 4.13 13.16 -4.78
CA VAL A 35 2.74 13.19 -5.26
C VAL A 35 1.75 13.05 -4.11
N MET A 36 2.03 12.17 -3.14
CA MET A 36 1.20 12.04 -1.93
C MET A 36 1.21 13.31 -1.07
N ALA A 37 2.36 13.95 -0.91
CA ALA A 37 2.47 15.20 -0.14
C ALA A 37 1.65 16.31 -0.77
N ASP A 38 1.77 16.51 -2.08
CA ASP A 38 1.05 17.55 -2.82
C ASP A 38 -0.48 17.36 -2.75
N HIS A 39 -0.96 16.14 -2.99
CA HIS A 39 -2.40 15.87 -3.01
C HIS A 39 -3.04 15.77 -1.61
N ALA A 40 -2.26 15.55 -0.56
CA ALA A 40 -2.72 15.56 0.82
C ALA A 40 -2.56 16.93 1.50
N ASP A 41 -2.02 17.94 0.83
CA ASP A 41 -1.61 19.23 1.43
C ASP A 41 -0.77 19.00 2.71
N ALA A 42 0.24 18.12 2.58
CA ALA A 42 1.07 17.64 3.67
C ALA A 42 2.55 17.96 3.44
N THR A 43 3.30 18.12 4.53
CA THR A 43 4.76 18.22 4.47
C THR A 43 5.36 16.83 4.60
N LEU A 44 6.20 16.44 3.64
CA LEU A 44 6.94 15.18 3.65
C LEU A 44 8.17 15.29 4.57
N TYR A 45 8.38 14.27 5.40
CA TYR A 45 9.55 14.05 6.26
C TYR A 45 10.14 12.67 5.93
N PRO A 46 11.07 12.57 4.98
CA PRO A 46 11.71 11.31 4.58
C PRO A 46 12.86 10.98 5.51
N PHE A 47 12.58 10.33 6.64
CA PHE A 47 13.61 9.97 7.62
C PHE A 47 14.40 8.74 7.19
N VAL A 48 15.71 8.81 7.35
CA VAL A 48 16.66 7.68 7.24
C VAL A 48 17.40 7.52 8.55
N GLY A 49 17.49 6.30 9.04
CA GLY A 49 18.34 5.95 10.17
C GLY A 49 19.74 5.54 9.72
N TYR A 50 20.76 6.03 10.41
CA TYR A 50 22.17 5.74 10.13
C TYR A 50 22.89 5.20 11.35
N LYS A 51 23.65 4.13 11.17
CA LYS A 51 24.61 3.64 12.16
C LYS A 51 26.02 4.02 11.75
N GLY A 52 26.49 5.17 12.21
CA GLY A 52 27.66 5.82 11.65
C GLY A 52 27.33 6.32 10.24
N GLN A 53 27.91 5.73 9.20
CA GLN A 53 27.60 6.04 7.80
C GLN A 53 26.74 4.97 7.12
N GLU A 54 26.42 3.88 7.81
CA GLU A 54 25.65 2.75 7.26
C GLU A 54 24.14 3.04 7.43
N PRO A 55 23.35 3.17 6.34
CA PRO A 55 21.91 3.30 6.45
C PRO A 55 21.30 2.00 6.97
N VAL A 56 20.28 2.10 7.82
CA VAL A 56 19.68 0.94 8.50
C VAL A 56 18.18 0.82 8.28
N GLY A 57 17.53 1.88 7.84
CA GLY A 57 16.09 1.90 7.56
C GLY A 57 15.63 3.25 7.05
N VAL A 58 14.49 3.24 6.38
CA VAL A 58 13.77 4.41 5.88
C VAL A 58 12.41 4.50 6.55
N PHE A 59 11.93 5.71 6.83
CA PHE A 59 10.62 5.93 7.42
C PHE A 59 10.01 7.24 6.89
N PRO A 60 9.22 7.19 5.81
CA PRO A 60 8.54 8.36 5.30
C PRO A 60 7.35 8.72 6.19
N LEU A 61 7.29 9.97 6.65
CA LEU A 61 6.20 10.54 7.42
C LEU A 61 5.68 11.82 6.75
N PHE A 62 4.40 12.07 6.92
CA PHE A 62 3.71 13.25 6.39
C PHE A 62 3.08 14.02 7.54
N SER A 63 3.39 15.30 7.66
CA SER A 63 2.73 16.18 8.63
C SER A 63 1.56 16.91 7.97
N VAL A 64 0.38 16.77 8.57
CA VAL A 64 -0.80 17.53 8.21
C VAL A 64 -1.14 18.47 9.38
N SER A 65 -1.07 19.77 9.13
CA SER A 65 -1.29 20.80 10.16
C SER A 65 -2.61 21.53 9.91
N LYS A 66 -3.59 21.31 10.80
CA LYS A 66 -4.83 22.12 10.88
C LYS A 66 -4.90 22.75 12.27
N TRP A 67 -4.50 24.01 12.36
CA TRP A 67 -4.43 24.71 13.66
C TRP A 67 -5.69 24.51 14.52
N PRO A 68 -5.57 24.13 15.80
CA PRO A 68 -4.34 24.03 16.60
C PRO A 68 -3.67 22.63 16.58
N PHE A 69 -4.13 21.70 15.73
CA PHE A 69 -3.66 20.33 15.72
C PHE A 69 -2.58 20.10 14.68
N ARG A 70 -1.53 19.39 15.09
CA ARG A 70 -0.50 18.82 14.23
C ARG A 70 -0.61 17.32 14.29
N THR A 71 -0.62 16.68 13.15
CA THR A 71 -0.74 15.23 13.03
C THR A 71 0.34 14.71 12.09
N SER A 72 0.79 13.48 12.29
CA SER A 72 1.69 12.81 11.37
C SER A 72 1.12 11.47 10.90
N PHE A 73 1.42 11.10 9.66
CA PHE A 73 0.86 9.94 8.99
C PHE A 73 1.91 9.21 8.16
N SER A 74 1.76 7.91 8.04
CA SER A 74 2.47 7.09 7.06
C SER A 74 1.58 5.89 6.67
N PRO A 75 0.86 5.99 5.56
CA PRO A 75 0.71 7.06 4.56
C PRO A 75 -0.23 8.20 5.03
N PRO A 76 -0.28 9.34 4.26
CA PRO A 76 -1.25 10.39 4.53
C PRO A 76 -2.69 9.89 4.37
N PRO A 77 -3.67 10.51 5.05
CA PRO A 77 -5.07 10.09 4.99
C PRO A 77 -5.68 10.33 3.60
N ASP A 78 -6.82 9.70 3.35
CA ASP A 78 -7.71 9.94 2.21
C ASP A 78 -7.22 9.47 0.83
N LEU A 79 -5.95 9.16 0.64
CA LEU A 79 -5.39 8.72 -0.64
C LEU A 79 -5.51 7.21 -0.91
N LYS A 80 -6.10 6.44 0.02
CA LYS A 80 -6.27 4.98 -0.10
C LYS A 80 -4.95 4.22 -0.38
N ILE A 81 -3.82 4.76 0.07
CA ILE A 81 -2.55 4.05 0.05
C ILE A 81 -2.60 2.94 1.10
N PRO A 82 -2.39 1.68 0.73
CA PRO A 82 -2.59 0.55 1.65
C PRO A 82 -1.47 0.44 2.68
N TYR A 83 -0.23 0.65 2.24
CA TYR A 83 0.99 0.40 3.00
C TYR A 83 2.00 1.51 2.81
N LEU A 84 2.63 1.86 3.91
CA LEU A 84 3.82 2.70 3.95
C LEU A 84 4.55 2.33 5.27
N GLY A 85 4.93 3.30 6.09
CA GLY A 85 5.55 3.06 7.38
C GLY A 85 7.06 2.83 7.27
N PRO A 86 7.68 2.37 8.36
CA PRO A 86 9.11 2.10 8.36
C PRO A 86 9.44 0.84 7.58
N ALA A 87 10.61 0.86 6.95
CA ALA A 87 11.21 -0.31 6.32
C ALA A 87 12.69 -0.43 6.72
N GLN A 88 13.09 -1.62 7.13
CA GLN A 88 14.49 -1.91 7.47
C GLN A 88 15.27 -2.24 6.20
N LEU A 89 16.52 -1.79 6.14
CA LEU A 89 17.42 -2.16 5.05
C LEU A 89 18.11 -3.50 5.35
N SER A 90 18.30 -4.30 4.30
CA SER A 90 18.90 -5.64 4.38
C SER A 90 20.42 -5.55 4.45
N ASN A 91 21.00 -5.60 5.65
CA ASN A 91 22.44 -5.53 5.86
C ASN A 91 23.06 -6.92 6.05
N GLY A 92 22.69 -7.88 5.18
CA GLY A 92 23.24 -9.25 5.22
C GLY A 92 22.77 -10.08 6.42
N GLN A 93 23.37 -11.26 6.60
CA GLN A 93 23.03 -12.15 7.72
C GLN A 93 23.58 -11.60 9.04
N VAL A 94 22.75 -10.97 9.83
CA VAL A 94 23.05 -10.54 11.21
C VAL A 94 22.34 -11.45 12.21
N LYS A 95 22.98 -11.66 13.38
CA LYS A 95 22.35 -12.39 14.47
C LYS A 95 21.09 -11.66 14.96
N GLN A 96 20.03 -12.42 15.28
CA GLN A 96 18.73 -11.92 15.73
C GLN A 96 18.84 -10.76 16.75
N ARG A 97 19.59 -10.95 17.83
CA ARG A 97 19.79 -9.90 18.84
C ARG A 97 20.33 -8.58 18.27
N LYS A 98 21.22 -8.65 17.27
CA LYS A 98 21.80 -7.44 16.64
C LYS A 98 20.79 -6.76 15.71
N SER A 99 19.99 -7.55 15.00
CA SER A 99 18.91 -7.07 14.14
C SER A 99 17.83 -6.37 14.98
N GLU A 100 17.31 -7.02 16.01
CA GLU A 100 16.30 -6.43 16.91
C GLU A 100 16.77 -5.13 17.56
N ARG A 101 18.03 -5.12 18.06
CA ARG A 101 18.58 -3.88 18.62
C ARG A 101 18.69 -2.76 17.59
N ARG A 102 19.17 -3.07 16.37
CA ARG A 102 19.30 -2.08 15.28
C ARG A 102 17.93 -1.50 14.92
N HIS A 103 16.91 -2.36 14.86
CA HIS A 103 15.54 -1.97 14.58
C HIS A 103 14.98 -1.07 15.70
N SER A 104 15.17 -1.42 16.97
CA SER A 104 14.76 -0.57 18.09
C SER A 104 15.48 0.78 18.06
N ASP A 105 16.84 0.75 17.98
CA ASP A 105 17.65 1.97 17.94
C ASP A 105 17.22 2.89 16.75
N PHE A 106 16.80 2.32 15.59
CA PHE A 106 16.31 3.07 14.44
C PHE A 106 14.98 3.76 14.71
N ILE A 107 13.98 3.02 15.21
CA ILE A 107 12.67 3.59 15.50
C ILE A 107 12.78 4.65 16.61
N ASP A 108 13.57 4.38 17.66
CA ASP A 108 13.80 5.35 18.74
C ASP A 108 14.39 6.66 18.21
N ALA A 109 15.40 6.58 17.33
CA ALA A 109 16.01 7.76 16.72
C ALA A 109 15.05 8.55 15.83
N VAL A 110 14.23 7.86 15.02
CA VAL A 110 13.22 8.55 14.19
C VAL A 110 12.15 9.20 15.05
N MET A 111 11.67 8.54 16.12
CA MET A 111 10.66 9.13 17.00
C MET A 111 11.16 10.34 17.76
N GLU A 112 12.45 10.37 18.13
CA GLU A 112 13.10 11.56 18.70
C GLU A 112 13.07 12.73 17.71
N GLN A 113 13.42 12.50 16.45
CA GLN A 113 13.35 13.54 15.40
C GLN A 113 11.91 13.98 15.09
N VAL A 114 10.94 13.07 15.12
CA VAL A 114 9.50 13.39 14.97
C VAL A 114 9.02 14.31 16.09
N ASP A 115 9.45 14.06 17.32
CA ASP A 115 9.11 14.92 18.47
C ASP A 115 9.75 16.32 18.32
N GLU A 116 10.98 16.41 17.80
CA GLU A 116 11.69 17.67 17.61
C GLU A 116 11.14 18.49 16.42
N GLU A 117 10.98 17.87 15.25
CA GLU A 117 10.64 18.55 13.99
C GLU A 117 9.12 18.78 13.84
N ILE A 118 8.29 17.82 14.25
CA ILE A 118 6.84 17.83 14.03
C ILE A 118 6.10 18.09 15.33
N SER A 119 6.49 17.42 16.42
CA SER A 119 5.77 17.41 17.72
C SER A 119 4.27 17.14 17.55
N PRO A 120 3.89 15.98 16.98
CA PRO A 120 2.51 15.70 16.61
C PRO A 120 1.64 15.42 17.84
N HIS A 121 0.34 15.80 17.76
CA HIS A 121 -0.67 15.42 18.75
C HIS A 121 -1.23 14.01 18.48
N TYR A 122 -1.08 13.53 17.27
CA TYR A 122 -1.51 12.20 16.83
C TYR A 122 -0.64 11.72 15.69
N THR A 123 -0.24 10.45 15.74
CA THR A 123 0.50 9.78 14.67
C THR A 123 -0.19 8.49 14.29
N HIS A 124 -0.34 8.25 12.99
CA HIS A 124 -0.88 7.00 12.46
C HIS A 124 0.04 6.42 11.40
N VAL A 125 0.37 5.14 11.55
CA VAL A 125 1.27 4.41 10.66
C VAL A 125 0.60 3.13 10.18
N ARG A 126 0.68 2.83 8.88
CA ARG A 126 0.30 1.54 8.30
C ARG A 126 1.51 0.88 7.67
N THR A 127 1.86 -0.29 8.18
CA THR A 127 3.06 -1.02 7.72
C THR A 127 2.75 -1.87 6.49
N SER A 128 3.80 -2.26 5.77
CA SER A 128 3.71 -3.32 4.76
C SER A 128 3.52 -4.70 5.42
N THR A 129 3.15 -5.70 4.65
CA THR A 129 3.04 -7.10 5.11
C THR A 129 4.39 -7.72 5.46
N GLU A 130 5.47 -7.19 4.91
CA GLU A 130 6.84 -7.65 5.18
C GLU A 130 7.44 -7.05 6.45
N TYR A 131 6.82 -5.98 7.00
CA TYR A 131 7.20 -5.43 8.30
C TYR A 131 6.55 -6.24 9.43
N SER A 132 7.18 -7.33 9.80
CA SER A 132 6.62 -8.35 10.70
C SER A 132 6.80 -8.05 12.18
N ASP A 133 7.66 -7.11 12.56
CA ASP A 133 7.98 -6.79 13.98
C ASP A 133 7.58 -5.38 14.38
N PRO A 134 6.34 -5.15 14.85
CA PRO A 134 5.88 -3.83 15.29
C PRO A 134 6.35 -3.45 16.71
N ARG A 135 7.07 -4.32 17.45
CA ARG A 135 7.46 -4.08 18.85
C ARG A 135 8.19 -2.75 19.08
N PRO A 136 9.15 -2.32 18.23
CA PRO A 136 9.80 -1.02 18.44
C PRO A 136 8.84 0.16 18.41
N LEU A 137 7.81 0.14 17.55
CA LEU A 137 6.76 1.16 17.56
C LEU A 137 5.89 1.05 18.82
N ILE A 138 5.56 -0.18 19.27
CA ILE A 138 4.80 -0.39 20.51
C ILE A 138 5.57 0.16 21.72
N TRP A 139 6.88 -0.01 21.76
CA TRP A 139 7.74 0.54 22.83
C TRP A 139 7.82 2.06 22.79
N ASN A 140 7.51 2.66 21.64
CA ASN A 140 7.33 4.10 21.43
C ASN A 140 5.86 4.55 21.55
N ASP A 141 5.07 3.90 22.42
CA ASP A 141 3.69 4.23 22.78
C ASP A 141 2.65 4.08 21.65
N PHE A 142 2.97 3.37 20.57
CA PHE A 142 1.98 3.04 19.55
C PHE A 142 1.09 1.86 19.98
N THR A 143 -0.19 1.98 19.68
CA THR A 143 -1.18 0.90 19.85
C THR A 143 -1.39 0.20 18.51
N PRO A 144 -1.00 -1.08 18.35
CA PRO A 144 -1.18 -1.81 17.11
C PRO A 144 -2.58 -2.37 16.99
N THR A 145 -3.15 -2.26 15.79
CA THR A 145 -4.34 -2.98 15.35
C THR A 145 -3.96 -3.84 14.15
N PRO A 146 -4.07 -5.19 14.23
CA PRO A 146 -3.80 -6.04 13.09
C PRO A 146 -4.86 -5.80 12.01
N SER A 147 -4.38 -5.72 10.78
CA SER A 147 -5.17 -5.67 9.56
C SER A 147 -4.70 -6.77 8.62
N TYR A 148 -5.52 -7.16 7.66
CA TYR A 148 -5.27 -8.34 6.85
C TYR A 148 -5.36 -8.02 5.36
N THR A 149 -4.58 -8.74 4.57
CA THR A 149 -4.70 -8.79 3.12
C THR A 149 -4.66 -10.22 2.62
N TYR A 150 -4.95 -10.41 1.34
CA TYR A 150 -4.86 -11.67 0.63
C TYR A 150 -3.73 -11.61 -0.40
N VAL A 151 -2.85 -12.61 -0.39
CA VAL A 151 -1.73 -12.72 -1.33
C VAL A 151 -1.85 -14.02 -2.11
N VAL A 152 -1.92 -13.91 -3.43
CA VAL A 152 -1.91 -15.05 -4.35
C VAL A 152 -0.45 -15.35 -4.73
N ASP A 153 -0.04 -16.61 -4.59
CA ASP A 153 1.27 -17.10 -5.02
C ASP A 153 1.26 -17.36 -6.53
N LEU A 154 2.13 -16.68 -7.26
CA LEU A 154 2.34 -16.88 -8.70
C LEU A 154 3.60 -17.72 -9.01
N THR A 155 4.31 -18.26 -8.03
CA THR A 155 5.52 -19.07 -8.28
C THR A 155 5.23 -20.39 -9.01
N PRO A 156 4.08 -21.11 -8.79
CA PRO A 156 3.72 -22.28 -9.57
C PRO A 156 3.46 -21.95 -11.06
N ASP A 157 3.39 -22.97 -11.91
CA ASP A 157 2.96 -22.76 -13.30
C ASP A 157 1.60 -22.10 -13.38
N ILE A 158 1.39 -21.24 -14.39
CA ILE A 158 0.18 -20.42 -14.49
C ILE A 158 -1.11 -21.25 -14.57
N ASP A 159 -1.03 -22.42 -15.20
CA ASP A 159 -2.15 -23.36 -15.27
C ASP A 159 -2.49 -23.94 -13.89
N ASP A 160 -1.48 -24.22 -13.06
CA ASP A 160 -1.66 -24.71 -11.69
C ASP A 160 -2.26 -23.61 -10.82
N VAL A 161 -1.81 -22.35 -10.97
CA VAL A 161 -2.41 -21.19 -10.32
C VAL A 161 -3.89 -21.09 -10.68
N PHE A 162 -4.24 -21.13 -11.97
CA PHE A 162 -5.64 -21.10 -12.43
C PHE A 162 -6.45 -22.28 -11.88
N MET A 163 -5.89 -23.48 -11.87
CA MET A 163 -6.58 -24.67 -11.35
C MET A 163 -6.79 -24.63 -9.83
N SER A 164 -6.04 -23.81 -9.09
CA SER A 164 -6.22 -23.59 -7.66
C SER A 164 -7.44 -22.69 -7.33
N PHE A 165 -7.89 -21.88 -8.30
CA PHE A 165 -9.05 -20.99 -8.10
C PHE A 165 -10.33 -21.78 -7.90
N SER A 166 -11.34 -21.12 -7.31
CA SER A 166 -12.67 -21.69 -7.16
C SER A 166 -13.30 -22.06 -8.52
N GLY A 167 -14.17 -23.06 -8.51
CA GLY A 167 -14.81 -23.57 -9.74
C GLY A 167 -15.67 -22.55 -10.47
N ASP A 168 -16.20 -21.55 -9.77
CA ASP A 168 -17.00 -20.46 -10.37
C ASP A 168 -16.11 -19.46 -11.14
N ILE A 169 -14.95 -19.04 -10.58
CA ILE A 169 -14.00 -18.21 -11.32
C ILE A 169 -13.56 -18.90 -12.61
N ARG A 170 -13.10 -20.16 -12.49
CA ARG A 170 -12.64 -20.92 -13.66
C ARG A 170 -13.73 -21.09 -14.74
N ARG A 171 -14.97 -21.30 -14.32
CA ARG A 171 -16.11 -21.39 -15.25
C ARG A 171 -16.43 -20.05 -15.90
N ASN A 172 -16.39 -18.95 -15.15
CA ASN A 172 -16.66 -17.61 -15.66
C ASN A 172 -15.63 -17.19 -16.70
N VAL A 173 -14.34 -17.39 -16.40
CA VAL A 173 -13.24 -17.08 -17.34
C VAL A 173 -13.40 -17.90 -18.63
N ARG A 174 -13.52 -19.24 -18.55
CA ARG A 174 -13.66 -20.10 -19.74
C ARG A 174 -14.89 -19.76 -20.57
N ARG A 175 -16.05 -19.54 -19.92
CA ARG A 175 -17.26 -19.12 -20.62
C ARG A 175 -17.05 -17.81 -21.37
N ALA A 176 -16.38 -16.85 -20.75
CA ALA A 176 -16.14 -15.57 -21.38
C ALA A 176 -15.21 -15.71 -22.60
N GLU A 177 -14.13 -16.47 -22.47
CA GLU A 177 -13.19 -16.73 -23.56
C GLU A 177 -13.85 -17.47 -24.74
N ASP A 178 -14.79 -18.39 -24.47
CA ASP A 178 -15.42 -19.23 -25.50
C ASP A 178 -16.66 -18.56 -26.14
N GLU A 179 -17.44 -17.75 -25.39
CA GLU A 179 -18.80 -17.35 -25.77
C GLU A 179 -19.05 -15.85 -25.81
N LEU A 180 -18.19 -15.02 -25.16
CA LEU A 180 -18.47 -13.58 -25.03
C LEU A 180 -17.50 -12.73 -25.85
N GLN A 181 -17.97 -11.55 -26.25
CA GLN A 181 -17.14 -10.56 -26.91
C GLN A 181 -16.75 -9.49 -25.89
N TYR A 182 -15.47 -9.39 -25.62
CA TYR A 182 -14.89 -8.34 -24.79
C TYR A 182 -13.47 -8.03 -25.25
N GLU A 183 -13.00 -6.86 -24.92
CA GLU A 183 -11.63 -6.41 -25.13
C GLU A 183 -11.03 -6.08 -23.79
N LEU A 184 -9.82 -6.60 -23.50
CA LEU A 184 -9.08 -6.34 -22.29
C LEU A 184 -7.71 -5.81 -22.66
N GLU A 185 -7.47 -4.55 -22.33
CA GLU A 185 -6.28 -3.82 -22.75
C GLU A 185 -5.55 -3.19 -21.56
N GLU A 186 -4.25 -3.02 -21.73
CA GLU A 186 -3.44 -2.17 -20.85
C GLU A 186 -3.48 -0.73 -21.40
N GLY A 187 -3.93 0.19 -20.55
CA GLY A 187 -4.13 1.59 -20.91
C GLY A 187 -3.03 2.51 -20.38
N GLY A 188 -3.29 3.80 -20.44
CA GLY A 188 -2.42 4.87 -20.01
C GLY A 188 -3.10 5.84 -19.02
N PRO A 189 -2.60 7.10 -18.95
CA PRO A 189 -3.10 8.09 -17.98
C PRO A 189 -4.60 8.39 -18.11
N THR A 190 -5.17 8.28 -19.30
CA THR A 190 -6.59 8.50 -19.55
C THR A 190 -7.44 7.41 -18.91
N GLU A 191 -7.04 6.16 -19.08
CA GLU A 191 -7.71 4.99 -18.49
C GLU A 191 -7.56 4.97 -16.97
N VAL A 192 -6.44 5.46 -16.42
CA VAL A 192 -6.28 5.68 -14.98
C VAL A 192 -7.34 6.65 -14.45
N GLU A 193 -7.54 7.80 -15.11
CA GLU A 193 -8.56 8.76 -14.71
C GLU A 193 -9.98 8.17 -14.86
N GLN A 194 -10.23 7.40 -15.91
CA GLN A 194 -11.50 6.72 -16.16
C GLN A 194 -11.81 5.72 -15.03
N VAL A 195 -10.87 4.84 -14.68
CA VAL A 195 -11.06 3.86 -13.60
C VAL A 195 -11.38 4.54 -12.27
N ILE A 196 -10.62 5.58 -11.89
CA ILE A 196 -10.88 6.31 -10.64
C ILE A 196 -12.24 7.01 -10.64
N SER A 197 -12.66 7.58 -11.78
CA SER A 197 -13.97 8.20 -11.91
C SER A 197 -15.09 7.18 -11.65
N HIS A 198 -15.01 6.02 -12.27
CA HIS A 198 -15.98 4.94 -12.04
C HIS A 198 -15.95 4.36 -10.63
N VAL A 199 -14.73 4.24 -10.00
CA VAL A 199 -14.62 3.86 -8.58
C VAL A 199 -15.34 4.87 -7.70
N LYS A 200 -15.17 6.17 -7.96
CA LYS A 200 -15.81 7.24 -7.22
C LYS A 200 -17.33 7.20 -7.37
N ASP A 201 -17.84 7.14 -8.62
CA ASP A 201 -19.27 7.06 -8.89
C ASP A 201 -19.92 5.90 -8.12
N ARG A 202 -19.27 4.72 -8.13
CA ARG A 202 -19.75 3.55 -7.39
C ARG A 202 -19.77 3.76 -5.87
N HIS A 203 -18.80 4.47 -5.30
CA HIS A 203 -18.80 4.81 -3.88
C HIS A 203 -19.89 5.83 -3.54
N ASP A 204 -20.10 6.81 -4.40
CA ASP A 204 -21.15 7.81 -4.25
C ASP A 204 -22.55 7.15 -4.28
N GLU A 205 -22.80 6.19 -5.17
CA GLU A 205 -24.02 5.37 -5.20
C GLU A 205 -24.25 4.59 -3.89
N GLN A 206 -23.17 4.15 -3.25
CA GLN A 206 -23.22 3.42 -1.96
C GLN A 206 -23.25 4.36 -0.74
N ASN A 207 -23.23 5.66 -0.93
CA ASN A 207 -23.09 6.68 0.13
C ASN A 207 -21.84 6.46 1.01
N VAL A 208 -20.72 6.03 0.40
CA VAL A 208 -19.42 5.83 1.05
C VAL A 208 -18.45 6.89 0.57
N SER A 209 -17.79 7.57 1.51
CA SER A 209 -16.80 8.59 1.16
C SER A 209 -15.59 7.97 0.44
N TYR A 210 -15.22 8.56 -0.70
CA TYR A 210 -14.06 8.20 -1.48
C TYR A 210 -13.34 9.46 -1.96
N ASN A 211 -12.12 9.68 -1.47
CA ASN A 211 -11.41 10.95 -1.63
C ASN A 211 -10.25 10.88 -2.65
N VAL A 212 -9.96 9.70 -3.21
CA VAL A 212 -8.97 9.59 -4.28
C VAL A 212 -9.51 10.31 -5.52
N THR A 213 -8.73 11.27 -6.02
CA THR A 213 -9.11 12.02 -7.22
C THR A 213 -8.48 11.41 -8.47
N PRO A 214 -9.12 11.55 -9.67
CA PRO A 214 -8.50 11.16 -10.93
C PRO A 214 -7.13 11.84 -11.13
N GLY A 215 -7.01 13.11 -10.72
CA GLY A 215 -5.76 13.86 -10.78
C GLY A 215 -4.63 13.21 -9.96
N PHE A 216 -4.90 12.77 -8.74
CA PHE A 216 -3.91 12.07 -7.91
C PHE A 216 -3.40 10.78 -8.58
N ALA A 217 -4.30 9.94 -9.06
CA ALA A 217 -3.90 8.68 -9.68
C ALA A 217 -3.14 8.90 -11.01
N ARG A 218 -3.56 9.91 -11.81
CA ARG A 218 -2.84 10.30 -13.02
C ARG A 218 -1.43 10.81 -12.72
N ASP A 219 -1.29 11.67 -11.71
CA ASP A 219 -0.01 12.25 -11.35
C ASP A 219 0.92 11.18 -10.78
N LEU A 220 0.39 10.24 -9.99
CA LEU A 220 1.13 9.05 -9.55
C LEU A 220 1.59 8.19 -10.74
N TYR A 221 0.72 7.95 -11.74
CA TYR A 221 1.05 7.21 -12.96
C TYR A 221 2.19 7.88 -13.76
N ARG A 222 2.21 9.21 -13.81
CA ARG A 222 3.21 9.96 -14.57
C ARG A 222 4.56 10.13 -13.87
N SER A 223 4.54 10.12 -12.54
CA SER A 223 5.73 10.37 -11.74
C SER A 223 6.53 9.10 -11.46
N LEU A 224 5.85 7.96 -11.31
CA LEU A 224 6.52 6.69 -11.09
C LEU A 224 7.24 6.20 -12.36
N PRO A 225 8.32 5.42 -12.22
CA PRO A 225 9.00 4.80 -13.37
C PRO A 225 8.06 3.96 -14.22
N ASP A 226 8.38 3.86 -15.51
CA ASP A 226 7.62 3.04 -16.45
C ASP A 226 7.47 1.61 -15.96
N GLY A 227 6.23 1.13 -15.95
CA GLY A 227 5.90 -0.23 -15.50
C GLY A 227 5.68 -0.39 -13.99
N CYS A 228 6.03 0.61 -13.17
CA CYS A 228 5.77 0.57 -11.72
C CYS A 228 4.27 0.69 -11.40
N ILE A 229 3.50 1.37 -12.24
CA ILE A 229 2.05 1.47 -12.19
C ILE A 229 1.46 1.12 -13.55
N ARG A 230 0.39 0.34 -13.55
CA ARG A 230 -0.32 -0.10 -14.75
C ARG A 230 -1.82 0.02 -14.56
N VAL A 231 -2.54 0.16 -15.67
CA VAL A 231 -4.01 0.17 -15.68
C VAL A 231 -4.50 -0.80 -16.74
N TYR A 232 -5.51 -1.56 -16.39
CA TYR A 232 -6.17 -2.51 -17.27
C TYR A 232 -7.64 -2.16 -17.35
N THR A 233 -8.22 -2.18 -18.56
CA THR A 233 -9.64 -1.93 -18.80
C THR A 233 -10.25 -3.07 -19.56
N CYS A 234 -11.51 -3.37 -19.24
CA CYS A 234 -12.34 -4.33 -19.95
C CYS A 234 -13.53 -3.62 -20.55
N GLU A 235 -13.74 -3.81 -21.85
CA GLU A 235 -14.84 -3.23 -22.60
C GLU A 235 -15.59 -4.29 -23.41
N SER A 236 -16.86 -4.04 -23.72
CA SER A 236 -17.63 -4.82 -24.68
C SER A 236 -18.53 -3.88 -25.47
N GLU A 237 -18.52 -4.01 -26.80
CA GLU A 237 -19.26 -3.16 -27.73
C GLU A 237 -19.02 -1.65 -27.52
N GLY A 238 -17.78 -1.27 -27.13
CA GLY A 238 -17.40 0.10 -26.84
C GLY A 238 -17.94 0.65 -25.50
N ARG A 239 -18.47 -0.22 -24.63
CA ARG A 239 -18.91 0.12 -23.28
C ARG A 239 -17.88 -0.34 -22.26
N PHE A 240 -17.47 0.56 -21.38
CA PHE A 240 -16.60 0.23 -20.24
C PHE A 240 -17.33 -0.71 -19.26
N LEU A 241 -16.73 -1.86 -19.00
CA LEU A 241 -17.26 -2.88 -18.07
C LEU A 241 -16.48 -2.95 -16.76
N GLY A 242 -15.24 -2.49 -16.75
CA GLY A 242 -14.42 -2.51 -15.55
C GLY A 242 -12.99 -2.10 -15.82
N GLY A 243 -12.25 -1.89 -14.73
CA GLY A 243 -10.83 -1.59 -14.80
C GLY A 243 -10.13 -1.78 -13.47
N GLN A 244 -8.83 -1.94 -13.55
CA GLN A 244 -7.96 -2.12 -12.40
C GLN A 244 -6.67 -1.33 -12.56
N ILE A 245 -6.27 -0.62 -11.51
CA ILE A 245 -4.97 0.01 -11.39
C ILE A 245 -4.11 -0.83 -10.45
N THR A 246 -2.93 -1.21 -10.91
CA THR A 246 -1.96 -2.00 -10.14
C THR A 246 -0.66 -1.23 -9.98
N LEU A 247 0.07 -1.51 -8.91
CA LEU A 247 1.47 -1.12 -8.76
C LEU A 247 2.33 -2.36 -8.68
N GLU A 248 3.58 -2.27 -9.14
CA GLU A 248 4.50 -3.41 -9.17
C GLU A 248 5.88 -3.01 -8.63
N ASP A 249 6.46 -3.88 -7.82
CA ASP A 249 7.90 -3.96 -7.60
C ASP A 249 8.45 -5.21 -8.29
N ASP A 250 9.72 -5.55 -8.08
CA ASP A 250 10.36 -6.69 -8.75
C ASP A 250 9.70 -8.05 -8.45
N ARG A 251 8.91 -8.16 -7.39
CA ARG A 251 8.37 -9.44 -6.90
C ARG A 251 6.87 -9.45 -6.67
N THR A 252 6.27 -8.28 -6.43
CA THR A 252 4.88 -8.18 -5.97
C THR A 252 4.09 -7.21 -6.84
N LEU A 253 2.92 -7.65 -7.29
CA LEU A 253 1.89 -6.78 -7.83
C LEU A 253 0.89 -6.45 -6.72
N TYR A 254 0.52 -5.20 -6.60
CA TYR A 254 -0.47 -4.67 -5.67
C TYR A 254 -1.73 -4.24 -6.45
N SER A 255 -2.86 -4.91 -6.23
CA SER A 255 -4.16 -4.59 -6.83
C SER A 255 -4.80 -3.39 -6.11
N TRP A 256 -4.43 -2.17 -6.53
CA TRP A 256 -4.72 -0.95 -5.76
C TRP A 256 -6.15 -0.45 -5.88
N GLN A 257 -6.66 -0.25 -7.11
CA GLN A 257 -8.02 0.24 -7.34
C GLN A 257 -8.69 -0.62 -8.40
N THR A 258 -9.91 -1.08 -8.10
CA THR A 258 -10.67 -1.95 -9.00
C THR A 258 -12.13 -1.52 -9.03
N VAL A 259 -12.71 -1.49 -10.22
CA VAL A 259 -14.14 -1.28 -10.45
C VAL A 259 -14.63 -2.21 -11.54
N ALA A 260 -15.88 -2.67 -11.43
CA ALA A 260 -16.54 -3.40 -12.50
C ALA A 260 -18.06 -3.15 -12.47
N ASP A 261 -18.67 -3.20 -13.63
CA ASP A 261 -20.13 -3.24 -13.82
C ASP A 261 -20.61 -4.67 -13.45
N LEU A 262 -21.34 -4.79 -12.34
CA LEU A 262 -21.84 -6.07 -11.87
C LEU A 262 -23.13 -6.52 -12.55
N ASP A 263 -23.75 -5.66 -13.33
CA ASP A 263 -25.00 -5.94 -14.05
C ASP A 263 -24.72 -6.46 -15.49
N SER A 264 -23.43 -6.52 -15.87
CA SER A 264 -22.99 -7.08 -17.15
C SER A 264 -22.98 -8.61 -17.13
N ASP A 265 -23.33 -9.23 -18.27
CA ASP A 265 -23.15 -10.69 -18.49
C ASP A 265 -21.66 -11.08 -18.60
N VAL A 266 -20.79 -10.14 -18.93
CA VAL A 266 -19.33 -10.32 -18.94
C VAL A 266 -18.81 -10.22 -17.50
N PRO A 267 -18.12 -11.25 -16.99
CA PRO A 267 -17.58 -11.25 -15.63
C PRO A 267 -16.27 -10.44 -15.56
N ALA A 268 -16.37 -9.13 -15.83
CA ALA A 268 -15.21 -8.26 -16.05
C ALA A 268 -14.17 -8.31 -14.90
N THR A 269 -14.61 -8.40 -13.63
CA THR A 269 -13.68 -8.49 -12.50
C THR A 269 -12.84 -9.78 -12.55
N ASP A 270 -13.48 -10.93 -12.82
CA ASP A 270 -12.78 -12.21 -12.88
C ASP A 270 -11.77 -12.25 -14.02
N LEU A 271 -12.15 -11.65 -15.16
CA LEU A 271 -11.29 -11.57 -16.36
C LEU A 271 -10.10 -10.64 -16.13
N ILE A 272 -10.32 -9.47 -15.57
CA ILE A 272 -9.26 -8.51 -15.29
C ILE A 272 -8.26 -9.10 -14.28
N ASP A 273 -8.76 -9.65 -13.15
CA ASP A 273 -7.89 -10.25 -12.13
C ASP A 273 -7.06 -11.39 -12.73
N TRP A 274 -7.66 -12.25 -13.56
CA TRP A 274 -6.94 -13.35 -14.21
C TRP A 274 -5.90 -12.85 -15.22
N GLU A 275 -6.25 -11.96 -16.11
CA GLU A 275 -5.34 -11.38 -17.11
C GLU A 275 -4.15 -10.67 -16.44
N VAL A 276 -4.44 -9.88 -15.39
CA VAL A 276 -3.41 -9.19 -14.61
C VAL A 276 -2.43 -10.19 -14.00
N MET A 277 -2.91 -11.29 -13.44
CA MET A 277 -2.05 -12.35 -12.88
C MET A 277 -1.18 -13.03 -13.95
N GLN A 278 -1.75 -13.33 -15.14
CA GLN A 278 -1.01 -13.90 -16.25
C GLN A 278 0.11 -12.96 -16.73
N ARG A 279 -0.22 -11.68 -16.95
CA ARG A 279 0.77 -10.67 -17.37
C ARG A 279 1.82 -10.41 -16.29
N ALA A 280 1.44 -10.35 -15.02
CA ALA A 280 2.37 -10.22 -13.90
C ALA A 280 3.37 -11.38 -13.88
N LYS A 281 2.89 -12.62 -13.95
CA LYS A 281 3.75 -13.80 -14.02
C LYS A 281 4.69 -13.78 -15.22
N SER A 282 4.22 -13.36 -16.40
CA SER A 282 5.07 -13.26 -17.60
C SER A 282 6.22 -12.26 -17.46
N ARG A 283 6.08 -11.26 -16.55
CA ARG A 283 7.11 -10.30 -16.18
C ARG A 283 8.02 -10.78 -15.04
N GLY A 284 7.76 -11.96 -14.46
CA GLY A 284 8.54 -12.52 -13.36
C GLY A 284 8.04 -12.16 -11.96
N ILE A 285 6.86 -11.55 -11.85
CA ILE A 285 6.22 -11.28 -10.56
C ILE A 285 5.86 -12.59 -9.86
N GLU A 286 6.23 -12.72 -8.60
CA GLU A 286 6.07 -13.94 -7.82
C GLU A 286 4.74 -14.00 -7.05
N ARG A 287 4.10 -12.85 -6.80
CA ARG A 287 2.89 -12.78 -5.99
C ARG A 287 2.02 -11.57 -6.31
N VAL A 288 0.71 -11.70 -6.03
CA VAL A 288 -0.27 -10.62 -6.15
C VAL A 288 -0.89 -10.35 -4.78
N ASP A 289 -0.71 -9.14 -4.27
CA ASP A 289 -1.44 -8.63 -3.11
C ASP A 289 -2.77 -8.03 -3.58
N LEU A 290 -3.87 -8.66 -3.21
CA LEU A 290 -5.23 -8.23 -3.55
C LEU A 290 -5.70 -7.03 -2.71
N ILE A 291 -4.88 -6.51 -1.84
CA ILE A 291 -5.10 -5.37 -0.94
C ILE A 291 -6.44 -5.43 -0.19
N GLY A 292 -6.34 -5.69 1.11
CA GLY A 292 -7.47 -5.64 2.06
C GLY A 292 -8.31 -6.92 2.13
N ALA A 293 -8.27 -7.53 3.33
CA ALA A 293 -9.07 -8.69 3.72
C ALA A 293 -9.79 -8.42 5.07
N ASN A 294 -10.30 -7.19 5.26
CA ASN A 294 -10.96 -6.78 6.50
C ASN A 294 -12.48 -6.63 6.35
N ASN A 295 -12.99 -6.68 5.12
CA ASN A 295 -14.42 -6.60 4.82
C ASN A 295 -14.95 -7.99 4.41
N PRO A 296 -15.91 -8.58 5.14
CA PRO A 296 -16.42 -9.93 4.86
C PRO A 296 -16.92 -10.12 3.43
N ARG A 297 -17.59 -9.12 2.83
CA ARG A 297 -18.09 -9.18 1.45
C ARG A 297 -16.94 -9.27 0.44
N LEU A 298 -15.90 -8.46 0.62
CA LEU A 298 -14.72 -8.51 -0.25
C LEU A 298 -13.93 -9.81 -0.04
N CYS A 299 -13.87 -10.30 1.20
CA CYS A 299 -13.23 -11.57 1.50
C CYS A 299 -13.89 -12.75 0.78
N GLN A 300 -15.24 -12.77 0.69
CA GLN A 300 -15.95 -13.81 -0.06
C GLN A 300 -15.58 -13.86 -1.54
N TYR A 301 -15.29 -12.73 -2.15
CA TYR A 301 -14.81 -12.68 -3.53
C TYR A 301 -13.34 -13.07 -3.62
N LYS A 302 -12.47 -12.35 -2.92
CA LYS A 302 -11.01 -12.50 -3.03
C LYS A 302 -10.51 -13.89 -2.63
N SER A 303 -11.16 -14.54 -1.67
CA SER A 303 -10.82 -15.91 -1.26
C SER A 303 -11.00 -16.95 -2.37
N LYS A 304 -11.73 -16.63 -3.45
CA LYS A 304 -11.91 -17.52 -4.60
C LYS A 304 -10.63 -17.74 -5.42
N PHE A 305 -9.66 -16.85 -5.29
CA PHE A 305 -8.33 -16.96 -5.93
C PHE A 305 -7.34 -17.82 -5.12
N ASN A 306 -7.79 -18.53 -4.09
CA ASN A 306 -6.99 -19.38 -3.21
C ASN A 306 -5.76 -18.66 -2.60
N PRO A 307 -5.92 -17.44 -2.06
CA PRO A 307 -4.83 -16.66 -1.53
C PRO A 307 -4.42 -17.10 -0.11
N GLU A 308 -3.20 -16.75 0.27
CA GLU A 308 -2.75 -16.74 1.66
C GLU A 308 -3.21 -15.46 2.36
N VAL A 309 -3.65 -15.58 3.64
CA VAL A 309 -3.92 -14.40 4.48
C VAL A 309 -2.61 -13.89 5.07
N ARG A 310 -2.31 -12.61 4.87
CA ARG A 310 -1.16 -11.95 5.47
C ARG A 310 -1.59 -10.81 6.39
N THR A 311 -0.82 -10.61 7.46
CA THR A 311 -1.08 -9.55 8.45
C THR A 311 -0.17 -8.37 8.19
N HIS A 312 -0.72 -7.18 8.32
CA HIS A 312 0.00 -5.93 8.46
C HIS A 312 -0.56 -5.14 9.64
N TYR A 313 0.05 -4.04 10.03
CA TYR A 313 -0.36 -3.32 11.22
C TYR A 313 -0.79 -1.90 10.90
N SER A 314 -1.90 -1.50 11.51
CA SER A 314 -2.30 -0.10 11.68
C SER A 314 -1.94 0.30 13.11
N LEU A 315 -1.05 1.29 13.27
CA LEU A 315 -0.52 1.69 14.58
C LEU A 315 -0.84 3.16 14.82
N GLU A 316 -1.33 3.45 16.02
CA GLU A 316 -1.72 4.80 16.43
C GLU A 316 -1.02 5.21 17.72
N ALA A 317 -0.49 6.43 17.75
CA ALA A 317 0.05 7.04 18.95
C ALA A 317 -0.59 8.42 19.18
N ASN A 318 -0.85 8.73 20.46
CA ASN A 318 -1.29 10.05 20.87
C ASN A 318 -0.09 10.82 21.44
N GLY A 319 0.09 12.06 21.02
CA GLY A 319 1.16 12.93 21.52
C GLY A 319 1.07 13.14 23.04
N LYS A 320 2.20 13.48 23.65
CA LYS A 320 2.36 13.60 25.12
C LYS A 320 1.28 14.44 25.82
N ILE A 321 0.77 15.49 25.17
CA ILE A 321 -0.28 16.35 25.74
C ILE A 321 -1.62 15.60 25.82
N VAL A 322 -2.00 14.87 24.80
CA VAL A 322 -3.25 14.09 24.75
C VAL A 322 -3.17 12.89 25.70
N GLY A 323 -2.01 12.24 25.77
CA GLY A 323 -1.74 11.15 26.71
C GLY A 323 -1.94 11.55 28.18
N VAL A 324 -1.54 12.75 28.57
CA VAL A 324 -1.75 13.27 29.93
C VAL A 324 -3.24 13.44 30.23
N PHE A 325 -4.03 13.97 29.31
CA PHE A 325 -5.48 14.11 29.49
C PHE A 325 -6.18 12.73 29.58
N LYS A 326 -5.78 11.76 28.75
CA LYS A 326 -6.32 10.41 28.81
C LYS A 326 -5.97 9.70 30.11
N SER A 327 -4.73 9.84 30.60
CA SER A 327 -4.30 9.25 31.87
C SER A 327 -4.96 9.91 33.09
N LEU A 328 -5.22 11.21 33.05
CA LEU A 328 -5.99 11.91 34.08
C LEU A 328 -7.45 11.46 34.10
N TYR A 329 -8.07 11.32 32.92
CA TYR A 329 -9.45 10.85 32.80
C TYR A 329 -9.61 9.39 33.30
N GLN A 330 -8.66 8.51 32.99
CA GLN A 330 -8.67 7.11 33.46
C GLN A 330 -8.41 6.98 34.97
N ARG A 331 -7.85 8.01 35.63
CA ARG A 331 -7.66 8.02 37.09
C ARG A 331 -8.85 8.63 37.85
N LEU A 332 -9.79 9.22 37.12
CA LEU A 332 -11.00 9.86 37.68
C LEU A 332 -12.25 8.98 37.52
N ILE A 333 -12.13 7.86 36.82
CA ILE A 333 -13.11 6.78 36.72
C ILE A 333 -12.59 5.56 37.52
#